data_cf42f20694e18705096904b92b28500d
#
_entry.id   cf42f20694e18705096904b92b28500d
#
_cell.length_a   1.000
_cell.length_b   1.000
_cell.length_c   1.000
_cell.angle_alpha   90.00
_cell.angle_beta   90.00
_cell.angle_gamma   90.00
#
_symmetry.space_group_name_H-M   'P 1'
#
loop_
_entity.id
_entity.type
_entity.pdbx_description
1 polymer ?
#
loop_
_entity_poly.entity_id
_entity_poly.type
_entity_poly.pdbx_seq_one_letter_code
_entity_poly.pdbx_strand_id
1 'polypeptide(L)'
;NAITGEVSTLRGKKWLVLNVTDSHDKAFRKEGISWWEQERITQDDINKALISLAQHNDKVDFIFSHTGGTEVNRMLGFKPTHSDFMLDLVLNTADYDQHFCGHYHIDKLCDKSRILYDDIMLIASSDENDWIDIDGVFNITEDIKLKRLMGEIIND
;
A
#
# COMPACT_ATOMS: atom_id res chain seq x y z
N ASN A 1 12.95 4.42 -8.93
CA ASN A 1 11.63 4.97 -9.26
C ASN A 1 10.64 3.83 -9.11
N ALA A 2 9.76 3.90 -8.11
CA ALA A 2 8.61 3.02 -8.06
C ALA A 2 7.74 3.36 -9.28
N ILE A 3 7.53 2.41 -10.16
CA ILE A 3 6.76 2.62 -11.39
C ILE A 3 5.29 2.47 -11.00
N THR A 4 4.63 3.59 -10.77
CA THR A 4 3.20 3.65 -10.47
C THR A 4 2.39 2.97 -11.58
N GLY A 5 1.49 2.07 -11.20
CA GLY A 5 0.59 1.37 -12.11
C GLY A 5 1.22 0.21 -12.89
N GLU A 6 2.39 -0.29 -12.49
CA GLU A 6 2.98 -1.49 -13.08
C GLU A 6 3.12 -2.61 -12.05
N VAL A 7 2.76 -3.83 -12.46
CA VAL A 7 3.03 -5.02 -11.67
C VAL A 7 4.51 -5.35 -11.75
N SER A 8 5.14 -5.46 -10.61
CA SER A 8 6.54 -5.84 -10.46
C SER A 8 6.65 -7.15 -9.69
N THR A 9 7.72 -7.90 -9.90
CA THR A 9 8.00 -9.11 -9.13
C THR A 9 9.25 -8.92 -8.30
N LEU A 10 9.14 -9.20 -7.01
CA LEU A 10 10.25 -9.17 -6.08
C LEU A 10 10.19 -10.43 -5.20
N ARG A 11 11.26 -11.22 -5.18
CA ARG A 11 11.36 -12.49 -4.45
C ARG A 11 10.13 -13.39 -4.68
N GLY A 12 9.76 -13.61 -5.95
CA GLY A 12 8.62 -14.45 -6.32
C GLY A 12 7.23 -13.87 -6.08
N LYS A 13 7.10 -12.77 -5.34
CA LYS A 13 5.81 -12.08 -5.07
C LYS A 13 5.56 -10.97 -6.09
N LYS A 14 4.32 -10.85 -6.55
CA LYS A 14 3.86 -9.81 -7.47
C LYS A 14 3.30 -8.62 -6.69
N TRP A 15 3.73 -7.44 -7.02
CA TRP A 15 3.41 -6.20 -6.33
C TRP A 15 2.87 -5.18 -7.32
N LEU A 16 1.78 -4.54 -6.96
CA LEU A 16 1.26 -3.37 -7.68
C LEU A 16 1.36 -2.15 -6.77
N VAL A 17 2.02 -1.09 -7.22
CA VAL A 17 2.13 0.16 -6.47
C VAL A 17 1.33 1.24 -7.19
N LEU A 18 0.45 1.92 -6.45
CA LEU A 18 -0.37 3.02 -6.93
C LEU A 18 -0.09 4.26 -6.09
N ASN A 19 0.42 5.31 -6.72
CA ASN A 19 0.55 6.60 -6.07
C ASN A 19 -0.81 7.31 -6.12
N VAL A 20 -1.62 7.10 -5.08
CA VAL A 20 -2.96 7.69 -4.96
C VAL A 20 -2.91 8.70 -3.83
N THR A 21 -2.78 9.97 -4.16
CA THR A 21 -2.80 11.04 -3.16
C THR A 21 -3.93 12.03 -3.47
N ASP A 22 -4.90 12.12 -2.57
CA ASP A 22 -5.84 13.24 -2.52
C ASP A 22 -5.97 13.65 -1.05
N SER A 23 -5.33 14.75 -0.71
CA SER A 23 -5.29 15.20 0.69
C SER A 23 -6.64 15.80 1.08
N HIS A 24 -7.26 15.25 2.12
CA HIS A 24 -8.44 15.85 2.76
C HIS A 24 -8.19 17.28 3.25
N ASP A 25 -6.92 17.63 3.54
CA ASP A 25 -6.49 18.94 4.03
C ASP A 25 -6.17 19.92 2.88
N LYS A 26 -6.53 19.65 1.65
CA LYS A 26 -6.20 20.48 0.48
C LYS A 26 -6.53 21.96 0.69
N ALA A 27 -7.60 22.25 1.43
CA ALA A 27 -8.01 23.62 1.78
C ALA A 27 -7.00 24.37 2.67
N PHE A 28 -6.11 23.64 3.36
CA PHE A 28 -5.07 24.18 4.24
C PHE A 28 -3.67 24.07 3.67
N ARG A 29 -3.51 23.46 2.48
CA ARG A 29 -2.22 23.26 1.82
C ARG A 29 -1.99 24.30 0.74
N LYS A 30 -0.72 24.65 0.53
CA LYS A 30 -0.30 25.62 -0.48
C LYS A 30 0.31 24.87 -1.66
N GLU A 31 -0.26 25.08 -2.86
CA GLU A 31 0.26 24.51 -4.10
C GLU A 31 1.73 24.90 -4.33
N GLY A 32 2.57 23.94 -4.73
CA GLY A 32 4.01 24.12 -4.96
C GLY A 32 4.86 24.18 -3.67
N ILE A 33 4.27 24.03 -2.47
CA ILE A 33 4.98 24.00 -1.18
C ILE A 33 4.66 22.74 -0.37
N SER A 34 3.38 22.42 -0.25
CA SER A 34 2.91 21.28 0.54
C SER A 34 1.89 20.41 -0.19
N TRP A 35 1.60 20.73 -1.44
CA TRP A 35 0.75 19.97 -2.34
C TRP A 35 1.12 20.28 -3.80
N TRP A 36 1.08 19.23 -4.65
CA TRP A 36 1.33 19.32 -6.08
C TRP A 36 0.22 18.58 -6.84
N GLU A 37 -0.27 19.19 -7.92
CA GLU A 37 -1.34 18.59 -8.75
C GLU A 37 -0.91 17.24 -9.37
N GLN A 38 0.40 17.07 -9.61
CA GLN A 38 1.01 15.83 -10.14
C GLN A 38 0.93 14.64 -9.18
N GLU A 39 0.57 14.86 -7.90
CA GLU A 39 0.38 13.80 -6.92
C GLU A 39 -0.98 13.12 -7.04
N ARG A 40 -1.93 13.73 -7.76
CA ARG A 40 -3.26 13.14 -7.96
C ARG A 40 -3.19 11.97 -8.94
N ILE A 41 -3.89 10.90 -8.58
CA ILE A 41 -4.09 9.79 -9.51
C ILE A 41 -4.87 10.27 -10.73
N THR A 42 -4.38 9.91 -11.90
CA THR A 42 -5.02 10.23 -13.17
C THR A 42 -5.74 9.01 -13.74
N GLN A 43 -6.63 9.22 -14.71
CA GLN A 43 -7.26 8.12 -15.45
C GLN A 43 -6.21 7.27 -16.18
N ASP A 44 -5.12 7.90 -16.64
CA ASP A 44 -4.03 7.20 -17.33
C ASP A 44 -3.26 6.26 -16.37
N ASP A 45 -3.06 6.66 -15.10
CA ASP A 45 -2.44 5.80 -14.08
C ASP A 45 -3.32 4.57 -13.80
N ILE A 46 -4.63 4.76 -13.71
CA ILE A 46 -5.59 3.66 -13.53
C ILE A 46 -5.61 2.74 -14.75
N ASN A 47 -5.69 3.31 -15.96
CA ASN A 47 -5.66 2.52 -17.19
C ASN A 47 -4.37 1.69 -17.30
N LYS A 48 -3.24 2.29 -16.96
CA LYS A 48 -1.93 1.61 -16.91
C LYS A 48 -1.95 0.45 -15.92
N ALA A 49 -2.49 0.66 -14.72
CA ALA A 49 -2.61 -0.38 -13.69
C ALA A 49 -3.50 -1.55 -14.15
N LEU A 50 -4.67 -1.25 -14.73
CA LEU A 50 -5.59 -2.26 -15.23
C LEU A 50 -4.99 -3.06 -16.40
N ILE A 51 -4.29 -2.40 -17.32
CA ILE A 51 -3.57 -3.08 -18.42
C ILE A 51 -2.47 -3.99 -17.84
N SER A 52 -1.71 -3.50 -16.87
CA SER A 52 -0.66 -4.30 -16.24
C SER A 52 -1.24 -5.49 -15.47
N LEU A 53 -2.34 -5.33 -14.74
CA LEU A 53 -3.06 -6.43 -14.09
C LEU A 53 -3.51 -7.48 -15.11
N ALA A 54 -4.15 -7.07 -16.21
CA ALA A 54 -4.61 -7.99 -17.24
C ALA A 54 -3.48 -8.84 -17.83
N GLN A 55 -2.25 -8.28 -17.97
CA GLN A 55 -1.06 -9.02 -18.39
C GLN A 55 -0.62 -10.10 -17.38
N HIS A 56 -1.11 -10.01 -16.13
CA HIS A 56 -0.83 -10.94 -15.03
C HIS A 56 -2.07 -11.74 -14.60
N ASN A 57 -3.09 -11.86 -15.49
CA ASN A 57 -4.37 -12.52 -15.23
C ASN A 57 -5.11 -11.90 -14.01
N ASP A 58 -5.01 -10.59 -13.84
CA ASP A 58 -5.57 -9.79 -12.74
C ASP A 58 -5.12 -10.25 -11.34
N LYS A 59 -4.01 -11.00 -11.25
CA LYS A 59 -3.54 -11.60 -10.00
C LYS A 59 -2.21 -11.01 -9.57
N VAL A 60 -2.19 -10.48 -8.32
CA VAL A 60 -1.01 -9.99 -7.61
C VAL A 60 -1.06 -10.45 -6.16
N ASP A 61 0.08 -10.55 -5.49
CA ASP A 61 0.09 -10.88 -4.05
C ASP A 61 -0.25 -9.63 -3.22
N PHE A 62 0.32 -8.47 -3.59
CA PHE A 62 0.17 -7.25 -2.80
C PHE A 62 -0.16 -6.02 -3.66
N ILE A 63 -1.00 -5.16 -3.09
CA ILE A 63 -1.25 -3.81 -3.62
C ILE A 63 -0.80 -2.79 -2.57
N PHE A 64 -0.11 -1.74 -3.00
CA PHE A 64 0.31 -0.62 -2.16
C PHE A 64 -0.26 0.67 -2.70
N SER A 65 -0.90 1.44 -1.84
CA SER A 65 -1.38 2.78 -2.17
C SER A 65 -1.23 3.72 -0.98
N HIS A 66 -1.40 5.03 -1.19
CA HIS A 66 -1.39 5.97 -0.09
C HIS A 66 -2.69 5.91 0.73
N THR A 67 -3.86 5.86 0.07
CA THR A 67 -5.19 5.78 0.70
C THR A 67 -5.78 4.38 0.61
N GLY A 68 -6.84 4.12 1.37
CA GLY A 68 -7.44 2.79 1.50
C GLY A 68 -8.65 2.52 0.59
N GLY A 69 -9.01 3.46 -0.29
CA GLY A 69 -10.23 3.36 -1.10
C GLY A 69 -11.51 3.68 -0.32
N THR A 70 -12.67 3.53 -0.98
CA THR A 70 -13.95 3.99 -0.42
C THR A 70 -14.39 3.19 0.79
N GLU A 71 -14.13 1.88 0.82
CA GLU A 71 -14.55 1.01 1.92
C GLU A 71 -13.80 1.34 3.21
N VAL A 72 -12.48 1.48 3.15
CA VAL A 72 -11.66 1.88 4.30
C VAL A 72 -12.12 3.24 4.84
N ASN A 73 -12.36 4.21 3.95
CA ASN A 73 -12.87 5.52 4.35
C ASN A 73 -14.21 5.41 5.11
N ARG A 74 -15.16 4.61 4.61
CA ARG A 74 -16.45 4.38 5.28
C ARG A 74 -16.28 3.73 6.64
N MET A 75 -15.43 2.71 6.74
CA MET A 75 -15.15 2.00 8.01
C MET A 75 -14.51 2.93 9.06
N LEU A 76 -13.80 3.96 8.63
CA LEU A 76 -13.19 4.97 9.50
C LEU A 76 -14.08 6.20 9.73
N GLY A 77 -15.22 6.31 9.06
CA GLY A 77 -16.14 7.44 9.16
C GLY A 77 -15.73 8.66 8.33
N PHE A 78 -14.81 8.48 7.38
CA PHE A 78 -14.41 9.53 6.44
C PHE A 78 -15.27 9.51 5.18
N LYS A 79 -15.42 10.68 4.56
CA LYS A 79 -16.08 10.79 3.26
C LYS A 79 -15.10 10.43 2.16
N PRO A 80 -15.42 9.43 1.29
CA PRO A 80 -14.56 9.09 0.17
C PRO A 80 -14.34 10.26 -0.79
N THR A 81 -13.15 10.32 -1.36
CA THR A 81 -12.75 11.28 -2.39
C THR A 81 -12.86 10.69 -3.80
N HIS A 82 -12.64 11.52 -4.83
CA HIS A 82 -12.57 11.02 -6.21
C HIS A 82 -11.44 9.99 -6.38
N SER A 83 -10.30 10.21 -5.76
CA SER A 83 -9.15 9.30 -5.83
C SER A 83 -9.44 7.94 -5.21
N ASP A 84 -10.28 7.87 -4.17
CA ASP A 84 -10.69 6.60 -3.58
C ASP A 84 -11.58 5.79 -4.53
N PHE A 85 -12.49 6.45 -5.26
CA PHE A 85 -13.30 5.77 -6.29
C PHE A 85 -12.44 5.26 -7.46
N MET A 86 -11.40 6.01 -7.83
CA MET A 86 -10.45 5.58 -8.86
C MET A 86 -9.63 4.38 -8.41
N LEU A 87 -9.18 4.37 -7.15
CA LEU A 87 -8.48 3.23 -6.56
C LEU A 87 -9.36 1.99 -6.51
N ASP A 88 -10.64 2.14 -6.18
CA ASP A 88 -11.60 1.03 -6.13
C ASP A 88 -11.72 0.29 -7.46
N LEU A 89 -11.54 0.95 -8.61
CA LEU A 89 -11.54 0.27 -9.91
C LEU A 89 -10.43 -0.78 -9.99
N VAL A 90 -9.27 -0.49 -9.42
CA VAL A 90 -8.14 -1.42 -9.37
C VAL A 90 -8.36 -2.50 -8.32
N LEU A 91 -8.75 -2.12 -7.09
CA LEU A 91 -8.98 -3.05 -5.99
C LEU A 91 -10.10 -4.07 -6.30
N ASN A 92 -11.15 -3.65 -7.02
CA ASN A 92 -12.25 -4.53 -7.40
C ASN A 92 -11.92 -5.43 -8.62
N THR A 93 -10.93 -5.07 -9.43
CA THR A 93 -10.50 -5.88 -10.58
C THR A 93 -9.48 -6.92 -10.16
N ALA A 94 -8.55 -6.57 -9.26
CA ALA A 94 -7.44 -7.43 -8.88
C ALA A 94 -7.86 -8.55 -7.93
N ASP A 95 -7.36 -9.75 -8.18
CA ASP A 95 -7.28 -10.83 -7.19
C ASP A 95 -5.96 -10.67 -6.42
N TYR A 96 -6.04 -10.32 -5.13
CA TYR A 96 -4.88 -10.04 -4.29
C TYR A 96 -5.05 -10.59 -2.88
N ASP A 97 -3.91 -10.87 -2.22
CA ASP A 97 -3.89 -11.37 -0.85
C ASP A 97 -4.08 -10.22 0.15
N GLN A 98 -3.33 -9.13 0.00
CA GLN A 98 -3.40 -7.99 0.91
C GLN A 98 -3.13 -6.66 0.21
N HIS A 99 -3.87 -5.63 0.63
CA HIS A 99 -3.64 -4.24 0.28
C HIS A 99 -3.04 -3.51 1.48
N PHE A 100 -1.96 -2.74 1.26
CA PHE A 100 -1.33 -1.90 2.26
C PHE A 100 -1.53 -0.44 1.90
N CYS A 101 -1.93 0.36 2.89
CA CYS A 101 -2.09 1.80 2.75
C CYS A 101 -1.67 2.53 4.02
N GLY A 102 -1.48 3.85 3.92
CA GLY A 102 -1.18 4.74 5.03
C GLY A 102 -2.28 5.76 5.24
N HIS A 103 -1.91 7.07 5.24
CA HIS A 103 -2.78 8.25 5.25
C HIS A 103 -3.50 8.55 6.57
N TYR A 104 -4.08 7.55 7.23
CA TYR A 104 -5.02 7.73 8.34
C TYR A 104 -4.35 7.88 9.71
N HIS A 105 -3.03 7.75 9.80
CA HIS A 105 -2.22 7.82 11.01
C HIS A 105 -2.69 6.88 12.12
N ILE A 106 -3.10 5.69 11.75
CA ILE A 106 -3.47 4.59 12.65
C ILE A 106 -3.00 3.26 12.07
N ASP A 107 -2.81 2.28 12.92
CA ASP A 107 -2.55 0.90 12.54
C ASP A 107 -3.85 0.11 12.66
N LYS A 108 -4.38 -0.39 11.54
CA LYS A 108 -5.65 -1.10 11.52
C LYS A 108 -5.76 -2.06 10.34
N LEU A 109 -6.37 -3.21 10.58
CA LEU A 109 -6.81 -4.11 9.52
C LEU A 109 -8.29 -3.85 9.22
N CYS A 110 -8.58 -3.53 7.97
CA CYS A 110 -9.92 -3.31 7.44
C CYS A 110 -10.13 -4.30 6.28
N ASP A 111 -10.74 -5.45 6.54
CA ASP A 111 -10.86 -6.57 5.61
C ASP A 111 -9.47 -6.95 5.03
N LYS A 112 -9.28 -6.90 3.71
CA LYS A 112 -7.99 -7.13 3.05
C LYS A 112 -7.04 -5.92 3.08
N SER A 113 -7.48 -4.76 3.58
CA SER A 113 -6.67 -3.54 3.63
C SER A 113 -6.02 -3.37 5.00
N ARG A 114 -4.69 -3.35 5.04
CA ARG A 114 -3.89 -3.04 6.23
C ARG A 114 -3.44 -1.59 6.16
N ILE A 115 -3.92 -0.78 7.09
CA ILE A 115 -3.45 0.59 7.29
C ILE A 115 -2.20 0.52 8.17
N LEU A 116 -1.14 1.23 7.77
CA LEU A 116 0.14 1.27 8.47
C LEU A 116 0.48 2.71 8.84
N TYR A 117 0.89 2.88 10.09
CA TYR A 117 1.39 4.14 10.64
C TYR A 117 2.67 3.93 11.46
N ASP A 118 2.55 3.23 12.59
CA ASP A 118 3.67 2.87 13.47
C ASP A 118 4.05 1.37 13.34
N ASP A 119 3.18 0.56 12.75
CA ASP A 119 3.41 -0.87 12.57
C ASP A 119 4.44 -1.16 11.48
N ILE A 120 5.24 -2.18 11.72
CA ILE A 120 6.21 -2.73 10.77
C ILE A 120 5.76 -4.14 10.38
N MET A 121 5.55 -4.35 9.08
CA MET A 121 5.15 -5.65 8.54
C MET A 121 6.34 -6.30 7.85
N LEU A 122 6.65 -7.52 8.25
CA LEU A 122 7.56 -8.40 7.54
C LEU A 122 6.76 -9.16 6.48
N ILE A 123 7.15 -9.03 5.23
CA ILE A 123 6.67 -9.87 4.13
C ILE A 123 7.77 -10.90 3.86
N ALA A 124 7.54 -12.14 4.25
CA ALA A 124 8.45 -13.24 4.03
C ALA A 124 7.94 -14.09 2.86
N SER A 125 8.86 -14.53 2.04
CA SER A 125 8.62 -15.49 0.95
C SER A 125 9.69 -16.57 1.05
N SER A 126 9.28 -17.83 1.13
CA SER A 126 10.17 -18.95 0.98
C SER A 126 10.60 -19.03 -0.49
N ASP A 127 11.80 -18.58 -0.79
CA ASP A 127 12.44 -18.87 -2.06
C ASP A 127 13.29 -20.14 -1.90
N GLU A 128 13.41 -20.99 -2.93
CA GLU A 128 14.14 -22.26 -2.87
C GLU A 128 15.62 -22.12 -2.43
N ASN A 129 16.12 -20.87 -2.41
CA ASN A 129 17.48 -20.52 -1.99
C ASN A 129 17.56 -19.78 -0.64
N ASP A 130 16.44 -19.49 0.01
CA ASP A 130 16.45 -18.80 1.29
C ASP A 130 16.38 -19.81 2.46
N TRP A 131 17.24 -19.62 3.45
CA TRP A 131 17.28 -20.42 4.70
C TRP A 131 16.05 -20.20 5.61
N ILE A 132 15.07 -19.40 5.13
CA ILE A 132 13.87 -19.02 5.86
C ILE A 132 12.70 -19.76 5.25
N ASP A 133 12.27 -20.83 5.89
CA ASP A 133 11.05 -21.58 5.53
C ASP A 133 9.81 -20.90 6.15
N ILE A 134 9.65 -19.61 5.87
CA ILE A 134 8.50 -18.81 6.35
C ILE A 134 7.91 -18.06 5.16
N ASP A 135 6.65 -18.35 4.84
CA ASP A 135 5.86 -17.58 3.88
C ASP A 135 4.71 -16.90 4.61
N GLY A 136 4.55 -15.59 4.42
CA GLY A 136 3.45 -14.83 5.02
C GLY A 136 3.74 -13.36 5.28
N VAL A 137 2.79 -12.73 5.94
CA VAL A 137 2.84 -11.33 6.36
C VAL A 137 2.69 -11.26 7.89
N PHE A 138 3.69 -10.74 8.56
CA PHE A 138 3.78 -10.72 10.02
C PHE A 138 3.95 -9.30 10.54
N ASN A 139 3.23 -8.94 11.60
CA ASN A 139 3.51 -7.72 12.35
C ASN A 139 4.68 -7.99 13.31
N ILE A 140 5.78 -7.27 13.11
CA ILE A 140 7.00 -7.42 13.91
C ILE A 140 7.33 -6.17 14.74
N THR A 141 6.38 -5.25 14.89
CA THR A 141 6.58 -3.96 15.57
C THR A 141 7.14 -4.14 16.98
N GLU A 142 6.50 -5.01 17.76
CA GLU A 142 6.93 -5.21 19.16
C GLU A 142 8.29 -5.91 19.25
N ASP A 143 8.59 -6.83 18.35
CA ASP A 143 9.89 -7.52 18.32
C ASP A 143 11.02 -6.51 18.00
N ILE A 144 10.79 -5.59 17.07
CA ILE A 144 11.77 -4.54 16.75
C ILE A 144 11.91 -3.55 17.88
N LYS A 145 10.80 -3.11 18.50
CA LYS A 145 10.84 -2.21 19.66
C LYS A 145 11.62 -2.84 20.81
N LEU A 146 11.36 -4.13 21.09
CA LEU A 146 12.07 -4.88 22.13
C LEU A 146 13.58 -4.98 21.83
N LYS A 147 13.96 -5.34 20.62
CA LYS A 147 15.39 -5.43 20.22
C LYS A 147 16.10 -4.08 20.32
N ARG A 148 15.44 -2.97 19.98
CA ARG A 148 15.99 -1.61 20.17
C ARG A 148 16.21 -1.31 21.65
N LEU A 149 15.25 -1.65 22.52
CA LEU A 149 15.37 -1.46 23.97
C LEU A 149 16.51 -2.30 24.57
N MET A 150 16.75 -3.49 24.03
CA MET A 150 17.86 -4.39 24.44
C MET A 150 19.21 -3.99 23.84
N GLY A 151 19.27 -2.97 22.98
CA GLY A 151 20.49 -2.53 22.31
C GLY A 151 21.00 -3.48 21.22
N GLU A 152 20.19 -4.43 20.78
CA GLU A 152 20.54 -5.41 19.73
C GLU A 152 20.47 -4.82 18.31
N ILE A 153 19.75 -3.72 18.12
CA ILE A 153 19.69 -2.98 16.86
C ILE A 153 20.48 -1.68 17.05
N ILE A 154 21.63 -1.62 16.41
CA ILE A 154 22.48 -0.43 16.41
C ILE A 154 21.77 0.66 15.58
N ASN A 155 21.68 1.86 16.14
CA ASN A 155 21.22 3.02 15.40
C ASN A 155 22.33 3.41 14.40
N ASP A 156 22.07 3.22 13.12
CA ASP A 156 22.82 3.89 12.05
C ASP A 156 22.15 5.22 11.70
#